data_68ccf27577f84ceb6be7a66188f7dd27
#
_entry.id   68ccf27577f84ceb6be7a66188f7dd27
#
_cell.length_a   1.000
_cell.length_b   1.000
_cell.length_c   1.000
_cell.angle_alpha   90.00
_cell.angle_beta   90.00
_cell.angle_gamma   90.00
#
_symmetry.space_group_name_H-M   'P 1'
#
loop_
_entity.id
_entity.type
_entity.pdbx_description
1 polymer ?
#
loop_
_entity_poly.entity_id
_entity_poly.type
_entity_poly.pdbx_seq_one_letter_code
_entity_poly.pdbx_strand_id
1 'polypeptide(L)'
;MSLFTPSAAWVTDEHRMFADMAARVYAQDLAPHISTWVKQGQVDRGFWEIAGAQGLMGGAVPEAYGGAGGGVGFDAITVYEQAAVGDCGWGYSIQSIVTHYLLAYGSDEQKQRWLPDLVAGRRVAAIAMTEPGCGSDLQAVSTTATKDGNQYRINGAKTFITNGQSADLIVVVAKTDPSAGARGVSLILVETEDAAGFRRGRNLEKLGMKANDTSELFFDDVKVPLTNLLGQDEGQGFYQLMKQLPWERLVIAIAALGAIDFALSETIAYVQGRRAFGKRVMDFQNTRFKLAEMKTKAEVLRAFVNDCIARAEAGTLDAATASMAKYWGSETQNEVMHECLQLFGGYGFMMEYPIARLYTDARVQMIYGGTNEIMKELIARSLDV
;
A
#
# COMPACT_ATOMS: atom_id res chain seq x y z
N MET A 1 15.53 12.30 7.32
CA MET A 1 16.16 11.19 6.54
C MET A 1 15.55 11.23 5.15
N SER A 2 16.05 10.51 4.16
CA SER A 2 15.58 10.58 2.77
C SER A 2 15.48 9.17 2.19
N LEU A 3 14.55 8.93 1.27
CA LEU A 3 14.48 7.70 0.48
C LEU A 3 15.79 7.45 -0.27
N PHE A 4 16.40 8.49 -0.79
CA PHE A 4 17.51 8.41 -1.71
C PHE A 4 18.84 8.02 -1.04
N THR A 5 19.57 7.07 -1.63
CA THR A 5 20.99 6.88 -1.37
C THR A 5 21.80 7.77 -2.33
N PRO A 6 23.04 8.16 -1.97
CA PRO A 6 23.92 8.90 -2.89
C PRO A 6 24.19 8.18 -4.21
N SER A 7 24.08 6.85 -4.22
CA SER A 7 24.34 5.97 -5.36
C SER A 7 23.06 5.49 -6.07
N ALA A 8 21.90 6.02 -5.74
CA ALA A 8 20.63 5.59 -6.34
C ALA A 8 20.57 6.01 -7.82
N ALA A 9 20.85 5.08 -8.72
CA ALA A 9 20.96 5.33 -10.17
C ALA A 9 19.62 5.75 -10.83
N TRP A 10 18.48 5.44 -10.20
CA TRP A 10 17.15 5.78 -10.70
C TRP A 10 16.76 7.23 -10.38
N VAL A 11 17.46 7.92 -9.47
CA VAL A 11 17.10 9.24 -8.97
C VAL A 11 17.61 10.34 -9.88
N THR A 12 16.70 11.15 -10.42
CA THR A 12 16.99 12.37 -11.18
C THR A 12 16.71 13.63 -10.33
N ASP A 13 17.02 14.81 -10.85
CA ASP A 13 16.67 16.06 -10.19
C ASP A 13 15.15 16.26 -10.09
N GLU A 14 14.39 15.76 -11.06
CA GLU A 14 12.92 15.77 -11.01
C GLU A 14 12.38 14.94 -9.84
N HIS A 15 12.94 13.76 -9.59
CA HIS A 15 12.60 12.95 -8.42
C HIS A 15 12.87 13.68 -7.11
N ARG A 16 13.99 14.43 -7.02
CA ARG A 16 14.32 15.21 -5.82
C ARG A 16 13.33 16.37 -5.61
N MET A 17 13.03 17.10 -6.67
CA MET A 17 12.04 18.19 -6.64
C MET A 17 10.66 17.68 -6.25
N PHE A 18 10.27 16.53 -6.79
CA PHE A 18 9.00 15.89 -6.46
C PHE A 18 8.95 15.44 -4.99
N ALA A 19 10.03 14.84 -4.47
CA ALA A 19 10.12 14.46 -3.05
C ALA A 19 9.99 15.66 -2.13
N ASP A 20 10.68 16.77 -2.42
CA ASP A 20 10.57 18.02 -1.67
C ASP A 20 9.16 18.60 -1.71
N MET A 21 8.47 18.49 -2.84
CA MET A 21 7.06 18.91 -2.98
C MET A 21 6.15 17.99 -2.17
N ALA A 22 6.27 16.66 -2.33
CA ALA A 22 5.48 15.68 -1.60
C ALA A 22 5.62 15.84 -0.08
N ALA A 23 6.86 15.99 0.43
CA ALA A 23 7.12 16.22 1.84
C ALA A 23 6.42 17.48 2.37
N ARG A 24 6.41 18.59 1.60
CA ARG A 24 5.69 19.82 1.99
C ARG A 24 4.18 19.61 2.04
N VAL A 25 3.60 18.98 1.02
CA VAL A 25 2.15 18.71 0.98
C VAL A 25 1.75 17.84 2.16
N TYR A 26 2.48 16.76 2.44
CA TYR A 26 2.16 15.89 3.57
C TYR A 26 2.31 16.59 4.92
N ALA A 27 3.33 17.41 5.08
CA ALA A 27 3.51 18.17 6.33
C ALA A 27 2.40 19.22 6.57
N GLN A 28 1.87 19.81 5.49
CA GLN A 28 0.86 20.88 5.57
C GLN A 28 -0.57 20.35 5.57
N ASP A 29 -0.88 19.38 4.71
CA ASP A 29 -2.26 18.99 4.40
C ASP A 29 -2.63 17.57 4.90
N LEU A 30 -1.65 16.73 5.32
CA LEU A 30 -1.92 15.40 5.84
C LEU A 30 -1.62 15.29 7.34
N ALA A 31 -0.39 15.60 7.76
CA ALA A 31 0.08 15.35 9.11
C ALA A 31 -0.79 15.99 10.22
N PRO A 32 -1.33 17.24 10.05
CA PRO A 32 -2.22 17.84 11.03
C PRO A 32 -3.54 17.09 11.23
N HIS A 33 -3.97 16.29 10.25
CA HIS A 33 -5.26 15.63 10.26
C HIS A 33 -5.20 14.16 10.72
N ILE A 34 -4.01 13.56 10.86
CA ILE A 34 -3.84 12.15 11.23
C ILE A 34 -4.66 11.76 12.46
N SER A 35 -4.60 12.56 13.53
CA SER A 35 -5.30 12.25 14.78
C SER A 35 -6.83 12.28 14.63
N THR A 36 -7.33 13.14 13.75
CA THR A 36 -8.76 13.23 13.43
C THR A 36 -9.20 12.01 12.63
N TRP A 37 -8.46 11.66 11.58
CA TRP A 37 -8.75 10.50 10.74
C TRP A 37 -8.64 9.17 11.48
N VAL A 38 -7.70 9.06 12.43
CA VAL A 38 -7.61 7.89 13.33
C VAL A 38 -8.89 7.73 14.15
N LYS A 39 -9.49 8.83 14.62
CA LYS A 39 -10.73 8.78 15.42
C LYS A 39 -11.96 8.48 14.56
N GLN A 40 -12.01 9.01 13.34
CA GLN A 40 -13.13 8.77 12.43
C GLN A 40 -13.02 7.45 11.66
N GLY A 41 -11.83 6.83 11.63
CA GLY A 41 -11.61 5.54 10.96
C GLY A 41 -11.47 5.63 9.44
N GLN A 42 -11.23 6.82 8.89
CA GLN A 42 -11.13 7.06 7.45
C GLN A 42 -10.44 8.40 7.17
N VAL A 43 -9.71 8.48 6.06
CA VAL A 43 -9.16 9.72 5.51
C VAL A 43 -10.25 10.50 4.79
N ASP A 44 -10.29 11.82 4.97
CA ASP A 44 -11.27 12.69 4.33
C ASP A 44 -11.11 12.68 2.80
N ARG A 45 -12.26 12.69 2.11
CA ARG A 45 -12.28 12.71 0.63
C ARG A 45 -11.52 13.92 0.06
N GLY A 46 -11.62 15.08 0.70
CA GLY A 46 -10.93 16.29 0.28
C GLY A 46 -9.42 16.15 0.18
N PHE A 47 -8.79 15.29 0.99
CA PHE A 47 -7.36 15.07 0.88
C PHE A 47 -6.98 14.32 -0.42
N TRP A 48 -7.81 13.41 -0.90
CA TRP A 48 -7.60 12.74 -2.19
C TRP A 48 -7.55 13.76 -3.34
N GLU A 49 -8.46 14.74 -3.35
CA GLU A 49 -8.50 15.79 -4.36
C GLU A 49 -7.31 16.76 -4.24
N ILE A 50 -6.90 17.11 -3.02
CA ILE A 50 -5.67 17.88 -2.77
C ILE A 50 -4.45 17.13 -3.32
N ALA A 51 -4.31 15.84 -2.99
CA ALA A 51 -3.21 15.03 -3.44
C ALA A 51 -3.15 14.91 -4.98
N GLY A 52 -4.32 14.74 -5.62
CA GLY A 52 -4.43 14.74 -7.08
C GLY A 52 -4.05 16.08 -7.70
N ALA A 53 -4.57 17.20 -7.16
CA ALA A 53 -4.26 18.54 -7.64
C ALA A 53 -2.77 18.91 -7.50
N GLN A 54 -2.09 18.34 -6.52
CA GLN A 54 -0.64 18.50 -6.29
C GLN A 54 0.20 17.51 -7.11
N GLY A 55 -0.42 16.61 -7.89
CA GLY A 55 0.29 15.63 -8.72
C GLY A 55 0.92 14.47 -7.94
N LEU A 56 0.51 14.25 -6.68
CA LEU A 56 1.00 13.12 -5.88
C LEU A 56 0.53 11.75 -6.38
N MET A 57 -0.53 11.73 -7.17
CA MET A 57 -1.10 10.51 -7.74
C MET A 57 -0.91 10.50 -9.25
N GLY A 58 -0.52 9.36 -9.80
CA GLY A 58 -0.37 9.21 -11.25
C GLY A 58 1.02 9.57 -11.79
N GLY A 59 2.07 9.50 -10.96
CA GLY A 59 3.45 9.68 -11.41
C GLY A 59 3.81 8.78 -12.59
N ALA A 60 3.45 7.51 -12.54
CA ALA A 60 3.65 6.53 -13.61
C ALA A 60 2.59 6.57 -14.74
N VAL A 61 1.51 7.33 -14.58
CA VAL A 61 0.42 7.40 -15.57
C VAL A 61 0.83 8.31 -16.72
N PRO A 62 0.65 7.89 -18.00
CA PRO A 62 0.91 8.74 -19.16
C PRO A 62 0.11 10.05 -19.14
N GLU A 63 0.67 11.11 -19.71
CA GLU A 63 0.03 12.44 -19.83
C GLU A 63 -1.34 12.38 -20.52
N ALA A 64 -1.49 11.48 -21.51
CA ALA A 64 -2.76 11.25 -22.22
C ALA A 64 -3.93 10.86 -21.28
N TYR A 65 -3.64 10.39 -20.09
CA TYR A 65 -4.61 10.01 -19.05
C TYR A 65 -4.51 10.91 -17.80
N GLY A 66 -3.85 12.06 -17.90
CA GLY A 66 -3.78 13.06 -16.85
C GLY A 66 -2.64 12.87 -15.84
N GLY A 67 -1.73 11.92 -16.08
CA GLY A 67 -0.55 11.69 -15.24
C GLY A 67 0.68 12.50 -15.66
N ALA A 68 1.82 12.24 -15.03
CA ALA A 68 3.09 12.91 -15.32
C ALA A 68 3.95 12.17 -16.38
N GLY A 69 3.60 10.95 -16.77
CA GLY A 69 4.36 10.15 -17.75
C GLY A 69 5.74 9.71 -17.25
N GLY A 70 5.99 9.80 -15.94
CA GLY A 70 7.21 9.34 -15.29
C GLY A 70 7.19 7.84 -15.00
N GLY A 71 8.17 7.35 -14.25
CA GLY A 71 8.26 5.96 -13.85
C GLY A 71 7.64 5.67 -12.47
N VAL A 72 7.80 4.43 -12.02
CA VAL A 72 7.33 3.98 -10.69
C VAL A 72 8.09 4.65 -9.54
N GLY A 73 9.23 5.29 -9.81
CA GLY A 73 9.98 6.06 -8.82
C GLY A 73 9.17 7.20 -8.21
N PHE A 74 8.31 7.87 -8.97
CA PHE A 74 7.39 8.89 -8.44
C PHE A 74 6.37 8.29 -7.45
N ASP A 75 5.79 7.12 -7.79
CA ASP A 75 4.90 6.42 -6.87
C ASP A 75 5.64 5.96 -5.60
N ALA A 76 6.89 5.51 -5.75
CA ALA A 76 7.75 5.13 -4.62
C ALA A 76 8.02 6.32 -3.68
N ILE A 77 8.28 7.51 -4.23
CA ILE A 77 8.46 8.74 -3.45
C ILE A 77 7.17 9.10 -2.70
N THR A 78 6.02 9.06 -3.38
CA THR A 78 4.71 9.34 -2.77
C THR A 78 4.46 8.45 -1.55
N VAL A 79 4.71 7.14 -1.69
CA VAL A 79 4.55 6.16 -0.59
C VAL A 79 5.54 6.41 0.56
N TYR A 80 6.81 6.66 0.22
CA TYR A 80 7.83 6.90 1.23
C TYR A 80 7.55 8.18 2.04
N GLU A 81 7.30 9.30 1.36
CA GLU A 81 7.08 10.60 2.01
C GLU A 81 5.80 10.60 2.86
N GLN A 82 4.74 9.89 2.44
CA GLN A 82 3.57 9.65 3.28
C GLN A 82 3.95 8.96 4.60
N ALA A 83 4.70 7.88 4.54
CA ALA A 83 5.12 7.15 5.73
C ALA A 83 6.14 7.94 6.58
N ALA A 84 6.96 8.78 5.94
CA ALA A 84 7.98 9.62 6.59
C ALA A 84 7.41 10.81 7.39
N VAL A 85 6.12 11.12 7.24
CA VAL A 85 5.39 12.01 8.16
C VAL A 85 4.59 11.26 9.23
N GLY A 86 4.80 9.95 9.31
CA GLY A 86 4.16 9.08 10.30
C GLY A 86 2.73 8.68 9.93
N ASP A 87 2.30 8.81 8.68
CA ASP A 87 0.98 8.35 8.24
C ASP A 87 1.01 6.93 7.67
N CYS A 88 0.04 6.12 8.10
CA CYS A 88 -0.29 4.81 7.54
C CYS A 88 -1.79 4.73 7.18
N GLY A 89 -2.49 5.87 7.16
CA GLY A 89 -3.94 5.93 7.02
C GLY A 89 -4.41 6.14 5.60
N TRP A 90 -3.76 7.01 4.85
CA TRP A 90 -4.16 7.27 3.48
C TRP A 90 -3.88 6.07 2.57
N GLY A 91 -4.92 5.56 1.94
CA GLY A 91 -4.88 4.32 1.16
C GLY A 91 -4.28 4.46 -0.24
N TYR A 92 -3.34 5.40 -0.45
CA TYR A 92 -2.71 5.66 -1.74
C TYR A 92 -2.04 4.42 -2.34
N SER A 93 -1.40 3.58 -1.52
CA SER A 93 -0.75 2.36 -2.01
C SER A 93 -1.71 1.48 -2.83
N ILE A 94 -2.98 1.38 -2.42
CA ILE A 94 -4.00 0.61 -3.15
C ILE A 94 -4.44 1.37 -4.42
N GLN A 95 -4.54 2.69 -4.35
CA GLN A 95 -4.80 3.53 -5.53
C GLN A 95 -3.74 3.31 -6.61
N SER A 96 -2.46 3.38 -6.25
CA SER A 96 -1.33 3.11 -7.14
C SER A 96 -1.41 1.70 -7.72
N ILE A 97 -1.65 0.68 -6.90
CA ILE A 97 -1.79 -0.71 -7.34
C ILE A 97 -2.87 -0.82 -8.43
N VAL A 98 -4.09 -0.33 -8.17
CA VAL A 98 -5.19 -0.41 -9.15
C VAL A 98 -4.86 0.36 -10.43
N THR A 99 -4.21 1.51 -10.31
CA THR A 99 -3.74 2.30 -11.46
C THR A 99 -2.78 1.48 -12.33
N HIS A 100 -1.83 0.75 -11.72
CA HIS A 100 -0.90 -0.13 -12.44
C HIS A 100 -1.62 -1.30 -13.12
N TYR A 101 -2.67 -1.87 -12.50
CA TYR A 101 -3.50 -2.88 -13.16
C TYR A 101 -4.21 -2.32 -14.39
N LEU A 102 -4.80 -1.13 -14.31
CA LEU A 102 -5.44 -0.46 -15.44
C LEU A 102 -4.45 -0.15 -16.56
N LEU A 103 -3.25 0.36 -16.22
CA LEU A 103 -2.20 0.62 -17.21
C LEU A 103 -1.75 -0.64 -17.93
N ALA A 104 -1.58 -1.75 -17.19
CA ALA A 104 -1.05 -2.99 -17.75
C ALA A 104 -2.08 -3.78 -18.58
N TYR A 105 -3.35 -3.77 -18.18
CA TYR A 105 -4.37 -4.68 -18.71
C TYR A 105 -5.64 -4.00 -19.22
N GLY A 106 -5.87 -2.73 -18.88
CA GLY A 106 -7.05 -2.00 -19.31
C GLY A 106 -7.05 -1.75 -20.83
N SER A 107 -8.23 -1.80 -21.44
CA SER A 107 -8.42 -1.27 -22.80
C SER A 107 -8.22 0.26 -22.81
N ASP A 108 -8.04 0.84 -24.00
CA ASP A 108 -7.90 2.29 -24.11
C ASP A 108 -9.15 3.02 -23.59
N GLU A 109 -10.36 2.46 -23.83
CA GLU A 109 -11.62 3.00 -23.31
C GLU A 109 -11.66 2.93 -21.77
N GLN A 110 -11.19 1.83 -21.19
CA GLN A 110 -11.10 1.69 -19.73
C GLN A 110 -10.11 2.69 -19.13
N LYS A 111 -8.94 2.85 -19.74
CA LYS A 111 -7.93 3.83 -19.32
C LYS A 111 -8.45 5.25 -19.38
N GLN A 112 -9.07 5.63 -20.50
CA GLN A 112 -9.67 6.96 -20.70
C GLN A 112 -10.82 7.23 -19.73
N ARG A 113 -11.60 6.21 -19.39
CA ARG A 113 -12.76 6.33 -18.50
C ARG A 113 -12.35 6.55 -17.04
N TRP A 114 -11.34 5.84 -16.54
CA TRP A 114 -11.09 5.79 -15.10
C TRP A 114 -9.78 6.45 -14.66
N LEU A 115 -8.69 6.38 -15.45
CA LEU A 115 -7.41 6.93 -15.01
C LEU A 115 -7.44 8.43 -14.70
N PRO A 116 -8.08 9.30 -15.50
CA PRO A 116 -8.07 10.74 -15.22
C PRO A 116 -8.69 11.09 -13.86
N ASP A 117 -9.76 10.42 -13.47
CA ASP A 117 -10.43 10.66 -12.19
C ASP A 117 -9.65 10.04 -11.01
N LEU A 118 -8.98 8.90 -11.22
CA LEU A 118 -8.12 8.28 -10.22
C LEU A 118 -6.88 9.15 -9.95
N VAL A 119 -6.25 9.69 -10.99
CA VAL A 119 -5.10 10.59 -10.89
C VAL A 119 -5.47 11.91 -10.21
N ALA A 120 -6.63 12.46 -10.53
CA ALA A 120 -7.11 13.69 -9.93
C ALA A 120 -7.69 13.53 -8.51
N GLY A 121 -7.75 12.31 -7.99
CA GLY A 121 -8.33 12.03 -6.66
C GLY A 121 -9.86 12.16 -6.58
N ARG A 122 -10.54 12.40 -7.70
CA ARG A 122 -12.00 12.45 -7.75
C ARG A 122 -12.63 11.08 -7.58
N ARG A 123 -11.91 10.01 -7.90
CA ARG A 123 -12.29 8.61 -7.64
C ARG A 123 -11.24 7.92 -6.79
N VAL A 124 -11.69 7.10 -5.86
CA VAL A 124 -10.85 6.22 -5.03
C VAL A 124 -11.01 4.79 -5.52
N ALA A 125 -9.92 4.06 -5.59
CA ALA A 125 -9.92 2.68 -6.02
C ALA A 125 -9.64 1.70 -4.88
N ALA A 126 -10.19 0.48 -5.04
CA ALA A 126 -9.88 -0.68 -4.20
C ALA A 126 -9.65 -1.92 -5.07
N ILE A 127 -8.93 -2.91 -4.51
CA ILE A 127 -8.84 -4.25 -5.08
C ILE A 127 -9.40 -5.25 -4.07
N ALA A 128 -10.39 -6.02 -4.48
CA ALA A 128 -11.12 -6.96 -3.65
C ALA A 128 -10.71 -8.39 -3.96
N MET A 129 -9.66 -8.87 -3.27
CA MET A 129 -9.11 -10.22 -3.42
C MET A 129 -9.64 -11.15 -2.33
N THR A 130 -9.36 -10.83 -1.07
CA THR A 130 -9.56 -11.68 0.11
C THR A 130 -11.04 -11.92 0.40
N GLU A 131 -11.37 -13.15 0.77
CA GLU A 131 -12.71 -13.58 1.21
C GLU A 131 -12.65 -14.17 2.63
N PRO A 132 -13.79 -14.36 3.31
CA PRO A 132 -13.81 -15.02 4.61
C PRO A 132 -13.15 -16.40 4.63
N GLY A 133 -13.19 -17.13 3.51
CA GLY A 133 -12.58 -18.47 3.34
C GLY A 133 -11.29 -18.49 2.54
N CYS A 134 -10.77 -17.33 2.09
CA CYS A 134 -9.65 -17.29 1.15
C CYS A 134 -8.76 -16.07 1.42
N GLY A 135 -7.49 -16.31 1.73
CA GLY A 135 -6.48 -15.26 1.94
C GLY A 135 -5.20 -15.60 1.19
N SER A 136 -4.26 -16.32 1.83
CA SER A 136 -3.01 -16.75 1.21
C SER A 136 -3.20 -17.65 -0.01
N ASP A 137 -4.23 -18.49 0.01
CA ASP A 137 -4.63 -19.33 -1.15
C ASP A 137 -5.67 -18.60 -2.01
N LEU A 138 -5.19 -17.75 -2.91
CA LEU A 138 -6.06 -17.01 -3.84
C LEU A 138 -6.78 -17.88 -4.87
N GLN A 139 -6.38 -19.15 -5.05
CA GLN A 139 -7.10 -20.07 -5.94
C GLN A 139 -8.42 -20.54 -5.34
N ALA A 140 -8.56 -20.46 -4.01
CA ALA A 140 -9.77 -20.81 -3.28
C ALA A 140 -10.87 -19.73 -3.29
N VAL A 141 -10.69 -18.65 -4.07
CA VAL A 141 -11.75 -17.64 -4.30
C VAL A 141 -13.07 -18.30 -4.66
N SER A 142 -14.15 -17.88 -4.00
CA SER A 142 -15.51 -18.40 -4.18
C SER A 142 -16.46 -17.40 -4.86
N THR A 143 -16.15 -16.09 -4.84
CA THR A 143 -16.88 -15.06 -5.58
C THR A 143 -16.95 -15.44 -7.06
N THR A 144 -18.15 -15.41 -7.65
CA THR A 144 -18.38 -15.74 -9.05
C THR A 144 -18.77 -14.52 -9.87
N ALA A 145 -18.45 -14.55 -11.16
CA ALA A 145 -18.90 -13.57 -12.15
C ALA A 145 -19.40 -14.34 -13.37
N THR A 146 -20.70 -14.62 -13.43
CA THR A 146 -21.33 -15.41 -14.51
C THR A 146 -21.88 -14.51 -15.60
N LYS A 147 -21.74 -14.89 -16.87
CA LYS A 147 -22.35 -14.18 -17.99
C LYS A 147 -23.88 -14.27 -17.95
N ASP A 148 -24.54 -13.12 -18.10
CA ASP A 148 -25.99 -12.98 -18.22
C ASP A 148 -26.28 -11.98 -19.36
N GLY A 149 -26.45 -12.51 -20.59
CA GLY A 149 -26.54 -11.69 -21.80
C GLY A 149 -25.23 -10.93 -22.08
N ASN A 150 -25.28 -9.61 -22.10
CA ASN A 150 -24.13 -8.74 -22.32
C ASN A 150 -23.50 -8.16 -21.01
N GLN A 151 -23.79 -8.81 -19.88
CA GLN A 151 -23.33 -8.40 -18.56
C GLN A 151 -22.73 -9.57 -17.80
N TYR A 152 -21.87 -9.25 -16.81
CA TYR A 152 -21.52 -10.16 -15.72
C TYR A 152 -22.49 -9.98 -14.58
N ARG A 153 -22.87 -11.07 -13.94
CA ARG A 153 -23.57 -11.12 -12.66
C ARG A 153 -22.60 -11.59 -11.59
N ILE A 154 -22.27 -10.72 -10.64
CA ILE A 154 -21.29 -10.98 -9.59
C ILE A 154 -22.01 -11.34 -8.30
N ASN A 155 -21.60 -12.47 -7.69
CA ASN A 155 -22.08 -12.96 -6.41
C ASN A 155 -20.94 -13.36 -5.52
N GLY A 156 -20.92 -12.87 -4.26
CA GLY A 156 -19.91 -13.22 -3.28
C GLY A 156 -19.73 -12.18 -2.19
N ALA A 157 -18.74 -12.45 -1.35
CA ALA A 157 -18.36 -11.56 -0.24
C ALA A 157 -16.85 -11.42 -0.16
N LYS A 158 -16.38 -10.21 0.09
CA LYS A 158 -14.97 -9.89 0.27
C LYS A 158 -14.74 -9.32 1.67
N THR A 159 -13.55 -9.55 2.22
CA THR A 159 -13.19 -9.04 3.55
C THR A 159 -11.79 -8.44 3.55
N PHE A 160 -11.52 -7.57 4.52
CA PHE A 160 -10.25 -6.85 4.69
C PHE A 160 -9.89 -5.96 3.49
N ILE A 161 -10.89 -5.37 2.83
CA ILE A 161 -10.68 -4.56 1.64
C ILE A 161 -10.34 -3.12 2.05
N THR A 162 -9.09 -2.73 1.83
CA THR A 162 -8.62 -1.36 2.00
C THR A 162 -9.32 -0.42 1.02
N ASN A 163 -9.64 0.78 1.45
CA ASN A 163 -10.47 1.75 0.74
C ASN A 163 -11.92 1.26 0.50
N GLY A 164 -12.36 0.18 1.15
CA GLY A 164 -13.67 -0.41 0.87
C GLY A 164 -14.86 0.49 1.19
N GLN A 165 -14.72 1.41 2.16
CA GLN A 165 -15.75 2.43 2.44
C GLN A 165 -15.71 3.58 1.44
N SER A 166 -14.52 3.97 0.99
CA SER A 166 -14.30 5.15 0.15
C SER A 166 -14.26 4.87 -1.35
N ALA A 167 -14.04 3.61 -1.77
CA ALA A 167 -13.82 3.28 -3.17
C ALA A 167 -15.04 3.54 -4.07
N ASP A 168 -14.77 4.20 -5.19
CA ASP A 168 -15.73 4.40 -6.29
C ASP A 168 -15.54 3.37 -7.41
N LEU A 169 -14.33 2.80 -7.50
CA LEU A 169 -13.97 1.75 -8.46
C LEU A 169 -13.30 0.59 -7.73
N ILE A 170 -13.80 -0.61 -7.94
CA ILE A 170 -13.26 -1.83 -7.31
C ILE A 170 -12.85 -2.84 -8.38
N VAL A 171 -11.59 -3.29 -8.34
CA VAL A 171 -11.16 -4.48 -9.06
C VAL A 171 -11.58 -5.70 -8.25
N VAL A 172 -12.57 -6.43 -8.71
CA VAL A 172 -13.09 -7.63 -8.04
C VAL A 172 -12.47 -8.89 -8.62
N VAL A 173 -11.79 -9.67 -7.79
CA VAL A 173 -11.27 -11.00 -8.15
C VAL A 173 -12.42 -11.99 -8.04
N ALA A 174 -12.82 -12.57 -9.16
CA ALA A 174 -13.96 -13.50 -9.22
C ALA A 174 -13.70 -14.68 -10.17
N LYS A 175 -14.41 -15.78 -9.99
CA LYS A 175 -14.39 -16.91 -10.91
C LYS A 175 -15.43 -16.70 -12.01
N THR A 176 -14.97 -16.61 -13.24
CA THR A 176 -15.80 -16.73 -14.46
C THR A 176 -16.01 -18.17 -14.85
N ASP A 177 -15.07 -19.06 -14.49
CA ASP A 177 -15.22 -20.53 -14.58
C ASP A 177 -14.80 -21.21 -13.26
N PRO A 178 -15.76 -21.57 -12.38
CA PRO A 178 -15.46 -22.24 -11.12
C PRO A 178 -14.75 -23.60 -11.26
N SER A 179 -14.87 -24.25 -12.42
CA SER A 179 -14.28 -25.59 -12.66
C SER A 179 -12.81 -25.53 -13.05
N ALA A 180 -12.30 -24.39 -13.52
CA ALA A 180 -10.97 -24.26 -14.10
C ALA A 180 -9.85 -23.90 -13.11
N GLY A 181 -10.13 -23.90 -11.79
CA GLY A 181 -9.14 -23.56 -10.75
C GLY A 181 -8.59 -22.13 -10.93
N ALA A 182 -7.26 -21.99 -10.96
CA ALA A 182 -6.60 -20.70 -11.17
C ALA A 182 -6.91 -20.07 -12.54
N ARG A 183 -7.11 -20.92 -13.57
CA ARG A 183 -7.46 -20.46 -14.93
C ARG A 183 -8.92 -20.02 -15.07
N GLY A 184 -9.72 -20.19 -14.04
CA GLY A 184 -11.10 -19.69 -13.99
C GLY A 184 -11.23 -18.30 -13.34
N VAL A 185 -10.14 -17.72 -12.83
CA VAL A 185 -10.15 -16.43 -12.15
C VAL A 185 -10.03 -15.30 -13.16
N SER A 186 -10.89 -14.29 -13.01
CA SER A 186 -10.90 -13.06 -13.80
C SER A 186 -10.93 -11.83 -12.88
N LEU A 187 -10.52 -10.68 -13.39
CA LEU A 187 -10.60 -9.39 -12.71
C LEU A 187 -11.73 -8.59 -13.36
N ILE A 188 -12.71 -8.19 -12.57
CA ILE A 188 -13.88 -7.44 -13.04
C ILE A 188 -13.92 -6.08 -12.36
N LEU A 189 -14.06 -5.02 -13.14
CA LEU A 189 -14.16 -3.64 -12.67
C LEU A 189 -15.60 -3.33 -12.29
N VAL A 190 -15.82 -2.90 -11.05
CA VAL A 190 -17.13 -2.53 -10.51
C VAL A 190 -17.09 -1.08 -10.08
N GLU A 191 -17.89 -0.21 -10.72
CA GLU A 191 -18.19 1.13 -10.21
C GLU A 191 -19.24 0.99 -9.11
N THR A 192 -19.01 1.60 -7.97
CA THR A 192 -19.87 1.39 -6.79
C THR A 192 -21.09 2.29 -6.76
N GLU A 193 -21.04 3.40 -7.51
CA GLU A 193 -22.17 4.28 -7.72
C GLU A 193 -23.23 3.53 -8.54
N ASP A 194 -24.46 3.53 -8.07
CA ASP A 194 -25.60 2.86 -8.72
C ASP A 194 -25.45 1.34 -8.97
N ALA A 195 -24.49 0.68 -8.35
CA ALA A 195 -24.34 -0.77 -8.43
C ALA A 195 -25.40 -1.50 -7.60
N ALA A 196 -26.57 -1.75 -8.21
CA ALA A 196 -27.64 -2.49 -7.56
C ALA A 196 -27.12 -3.86 -7.08
N GLY A 197 -27.41 -4.21 -5.81
CA GLY A 197 -26.92 -5.44 -5.17
C GLY A 197 -25.53 -5.32 -4.54
N PHE A 198 -24.78 -4.24 -4.78
CA PHE A 198 -23.55 -3.96 -4.06
C PHE A 198 -23.84 -3.34 -2.70
N ARG A 199 -23.15 -3.81 -1.67
CA ARG A 199 -23.28 -3.25 -0.32
C ARG A 199 -21.93 -3.27 0.38
N ARG A 200 -21.56 -2.11 0.94
CA ARG A 200 -20.46 -2.02 1.90
C ARG A 200 -20.92 -2.57 3.25
N GLY A 201 -20.11 -3.43 3.84
CA GLY A 201 -20.28 -3.85 5.23
C GLY A 201 -19.72 -2.79 6.18
N ARG A 202 -19.41 -3.21 7.37
CA ARG A 202 -18.83 -2.31 8.39
C ARG A 202 -17.38 -1.98 8.05
N ASN A 203 -16.92 -0.79 8.44
CA ASN A 203 -15.51 -0.50 8.57
C ASN A 203 -14.97 -1.32 9.76
N LEU A 204 -13.99 -2.20 9.50
CA LEU A 204 -13.51 -3.18 10.49
C LEU A 204 -12.69 -2.51 11.56
N GLU A 205 -12.91 -2.87 12.82
CA GLU A 205 -12.08 -2.45 13.92
C GLU A 205 -10.75 -3.22 13.91
N LYS A 206 -9.64 -2.48 13.82
CA LYS A 206 -8.28 -3.03 13.67
C LYS A 206 -7.41 -2.69 14.86
N LEU A 207 -6.35 -3.46 15.06
CA LEU A 207 -5.30 -3.17 16.04
C LEU A 207 -4.62 -1.82 15.74
N GLY A 208 -4.21 -1.60 14.49
CA GLY A 208 -3.54 -0.41 13.98
C GLY A 208 -4.13 0.05 12.65
N MET A 209 -3.45 1.01 11.98
CA MET A 209 -3.88 1.64 10.73
C MET A 209 -5.34 2.09 10.77
N LYS A 210 -5.74 2.72 11.89
CA LYS A 210 -7.15 3.02 12.14
C LYS A 210 -7.72 4.05 11.18
N ALA A 211 -6.91 4.97 10.66
CA ALA A 211 -7.34 5.93 9.65
C ALA A 211 -7.49 5.33 8.25
N ASN A 212 -6.96 4.11 8.02
CA ASN A 212 -7.13 3.40 6.76
C ASN A 212 -8.43 2.60 6.82
N ASP A 213 -9.46 2.99 6.08
CA ASP A 213 -10.71 2.23 6.04
C ASP A 213 -10.47 0.84 5.44
N THR A 214 -11.06 -0.15 6.09
CA THR A 214 -10.92 -1.56 5.71
C THR A 214 -12.24 -2.27 5.93
N SER A 215 -12.83 -2.83 4.89
CA SER A 215 -14.23 -3.23 4.92
C SER A 215 -14.50 -4.63 4.44
N GLU A 216 -15.67 -5.11 4.84
CA GLU A 216 -16.38 -6.20 4.16
C GLU A 216 -17.18 -5.61 3.00
N LEU A 217 -17.21 -6.31 1.86
CA LEU A 217 -17.97 -5.95 0.68
C LEU A 217 -18.83 -7.14 0.26
N PHE A 218 -20.08 -6.86 -0.13
CA PHE A 218 -21.04 -7.87 -0.51
C PHE A 218 -21.58 -7.59 -1.90
N PHE A 219 -21.64 -8.63 -2.71
CA PHE A 219 -22.13 -8.61 -4.07
C PHE A 219 -23.28 -9.62 -4.16
N ASP A 220 -24.50 -9.13 -4.42
CA ASP A 220 -25.71 -9.91 -4.55
C ASP A 220 -26.35 -9.58 -5.90
N ASP A 221 -26.10 -10.44 -6.88
CA ASP A 221 -26.51 -10.25 -8.28
C ASP A 221 -26.07 -8.90 -8.88
N VAL A 222 -24.89 -8.39 -8.51
CA VAL A 222 -24.35 -7.14 -9.04
C VAL A 222 -24.06 -7.30 -10.53
N LYS A 223 -24.69 -6.44 -11.35
CA LYS A 223 -24.56 -6.47 -12.80
C LYS A 223 -23.60 -5.41 -13.31
N VAL A 224 -22.64 -5.83 -14.12
CA VAL A 224 -21.70 -4.94 -14.82
C VAL A 224 -21.57 -5.35 -16.29
N PRO A 225 -21.32 -4.42 -17.23
CA PRO A 225 -21.10 -4.74 -18.63
C PRO A 225 -19.95 -5.74 -18.83
N LEU A 226 -19.99 -6.57 -19.86
CA LEU A 226 -18.88 -7.47 -20.23
C LEU A 226 -17.58 -6.69 -20.51
N THR A 227 -17.69 -5.44 -20.93
CA THR A 227 -16.57 -4.51 -21.14
C THR A 227 -15.85 -4.11 -19.87
N ASN A 228 -16.36 -4.47 -18.69
CA ASN A 228 -15.69 -4.27 -17.40
C ASN A 228 -14.74 -5.42 -17.03
N LEU A 229 -14.56 -6.42 -17.89
CA LEU A 229 -13.46 -7.39 -17.77
C LEU A 229 -12.14 -6.66 -17.91
N LEU A 230 -11.23 -6.83 -16.96
CA LEU A 230 -9.88 -6.27 -17.03
C LEU A 230 -8.98 -7.24 -17.81
N GLY A 231 -8.55 -6.83 -19.00
CA GLY A 231 -7.86 -7.68 -19.97
C GLY A 231 -8.76 -8.10 -21.12
N GLN A 232 -8.21 -8.92 -22.03
CA GLN A 232 -8.92 -9.33 -23.25
C GLN A 232 -9.78 -10.58 -23.04
N ASP A 233 -9.28 -11.51 -22.21
CA ASP A 233 -9.86 -12.85 -22.05
C ASP A 233 -10.18 -13.14 -20.58
N GLU A 234 -11.27 -13.89 -20.37
CA GLU A 234 -11.56 -14.48 -19.06
C GLU A 234 -10.48 -15.48 -18.65
N GLY A 235 -10.36 -15.72 -17.35
CA GLY A 235 -9.43 -16.71 -16.80
C GLY A 235 -7.98 -16.26 -16.71
N GLN A 236 -7.67 -15.00 -17.07
CA GLN A 236 -6.32 -14.44 -16.96
C GLN A 236 -6.05 -13.75 -15.63
N GLY A 237 -7.06 -13.59 -14.78
CA GLY A 237 -6.96 -12.79 -13.55
C GLY A 237 -5.89 -13.28 -12.59
N PHE A 238 -5.76 -14.57 -12.36
CA PHE A 238 -4.71 -15.11 -11.49
C PHE A 238 -3.30 -14.78 -12.01
N TYR A 239 -3.10 -14.87 -13.31
CA TYR A 239 -1.82 -14.53 -13.95
C TYR A 239 -1.53 -13.03 -13.87
N GLN A 240 -2.56 -12.19 -14.07
CA GLN A 240 -2.47 -10.74 -13.92
C GLN A 240 -2.05 -10.37 -12.49
N LEU A 241 -2.67 -11.00 -11.47
CA LEU A 241 -2.28 -10.82 -10.06
C LEU A 241 -0.81 -11.17 -9.86
N MET A 242 -0.37 -12.36 -10.29
CA MET A 242 1.02 -12.79 -10.10
C MET A 242 2.04 -11.83 -10.73
N LYS A 243 1.72 -11.20 -11.86
CA LYS A 243 2.60 -10.23 -12.53
C LYS A 243 2.68 -8.88 -11.82
N GLN A 244 1.63 -8.45 -11.10
CA GLN A 244 1.62 -7.17 -10.37
C GLN A 244 2.17 -7.29 -8.95
N LEU A 245 2.16 -8.48 -8.36
CA LEU A 245 2.64 -8.70 -6.98
C LEU A 245 4.06 -8.15 -6.68
N PRO A 246 5.04 -8.14 -7.60
CA PRO A 246 6.34 -7.54 -7.30
C PRO A 246 6.24 -6.06 -6.88
N TRP A 247 5.45 -5.25 -7.59
CA TRP A 247 5.21 -3.86 -7.21
C TRP A 247 4.44 -3.75 -5.89
N GLU A 248 3.36 -4.51 -5.73
CA GLU A 248 2.55 -4.52 -4.50
C GLU A 248 3.40 -4.83 -3.24
N ARG A 249 4.37 -5.73 -3.35
CA ARG A 249 5.30 -6.09 -2.28
C ARG A 249 6.35 -5.01 -2.03
N LEU A 250 6.89 -4.42 -3.09
CA LEU A 250 7.87 -3.35 -2.99
C LEU A 250 7.29 -2.13 -2.29
N VAL A 251 6.05 -1.75 -2.58
CA VAL A 251 5.33 -0.66 -1.91
C VAL A 251 5.31 -0.84 -0.38
N ILE A 252 5.14 -2.07 0.11
CA ILE A 252 5.18 -2.38 1.55
C ILE A 252 6.57 -2.11 2.14
N ALA A 253 7.63 -2.49 1.45
CA ALA A 253 9.01 -2.25 1.90
C ALA A 253 9.37 -0.75 1.90
N ILE A 254 8.88 0.00 0.91
CA ILE A 254 9.04 1.46 0.81
C ILE A 254 8.35 2.15 1.99
N ALA A 255 7.09 1.81 2.25
CA ALA A 255 6.33 2.35 3.38
C ALA A 255 6.98 2.00 4.73
N ALA A 256 7.49 0.78 4.87
CA ALA A 256 8.23 0.35 6.07
C ALA A 256 9.46 1.23 6.31
N LEU A 257 10.23 1.55 5.27
CA LEU A 257 11.42 2.41 5.36
C LEU A 257 11.06 3.83 5.79
N GLY A 258 10.03 4.44 5.20
CA GLY A 258 9.54 5.78 5.57
C GLY A 258 9.09 5.84 7.05
N ALA A 259 8.32 4.84 7.48
CA ALA A 259 7.87 4.74 8.86
C ALA A 259 9.03 4.54 9.86
N ILE A 260 10.06 3.76 9.50
CA ILE A 260 11.28 3.60 10.29
C ILE A 260 12.00 4.95 10.45
N ASP A 261 12.15 5.70 9.37
CA ASP A 261 12.83 6.99 9.41
C ASP A 261 12.10 8.00 10.30
N PHE A 262 10.77 8.04 10.23
CA PHE A 262 9.96 8.86 11.12
C PHE A 262 10.13 8.43 12.59
N ALA A 263 9.99 7.15 12.89
CA ALA A 263 10.14 6.62 14.25
C ALA A 263 11.51 6.90 14.85
N LEU A 264 12.58 6.74 14.07
CA LEU A 264 13.95 7.07 14.50
C LEU A 264 14.11 8.57 14.77
N SER A 265 13.59 9.44 13.91
CA SER A 265 13.64 10.88 14.09
C SER A 265 12.96 11.31 15.39
N GLU A 266 11.73 10.86 15.62
CA GLU A 266 10.96 11.11 16.83
C GLU A 266 11.66 10.58 18.09
N THR A 267 12.21 9.37 18.00
CA THR A 267 12.90 8.73 19.13
C THR A 267 14.18 9.48 19.48
N ILE A 268 14.98 9.88 18.49
CA ILE A 268 16.20 10.67 18.71
C ILE A 268 15.87 11.99 19.39
N ALA A 269 14.86 12.72 18.89
CA ALA A 269 14.43 13.99 19.47
C ALA A 269 13.95 13.79 20.93
N TYR A 270 13.17 12.75 21.18
CA TYR A 270 12.68 12.43 22.52
C TYR A 270 13.81 12.13 23.52
N VAL A 271 14.74 11.22 23.19
CA VAL A 271 15.82 10.84 24.11
C VAL A 271 16.87 11.93 24.30
N GLN A 272 17.00 12.87 23.36
CA GLN A 272 17.80 14.10 23.52
C GLN A 272 17.18 15.07 24.53
N GLY A 273 15.85 15.21 24.53
CA GLY A 273 15.15 16.09 25.47
C GLY A 273 14.91 15.47 26.85
N ARG A 274 14.64 14.17 26.92
CA ARG A 274 14.29 13.47 28.15
C ARG A 274 15.49 13.26 29.07
N ARG A 275 15.32 13.60 30.34
CA ARG A 275 16.35 13.41 31.38
C ARG A 275 15.90 12.35 32.42
N ALA A 276 16.86 11.52 32.85
CA ALA A 276 16.72 10.55 33.92
C ALA A 276 18.07 10.35 34.59
N PHE A 277 18.06 10.14 35.91
CA PHE A 277 19.30 9.93 36.69
C PHE A 277 20.36 11.04 36.47
N GLY A 278 19.92 12.29 36.37
CA GLY A 278 20.78 13.47 36.24
C GLY A 278 21.34 13.76 34.85
N LYS A 279 21.08 12.91 33.83
CA LYS A 279 21.58 13.10 32.46
C LYS A 279 20.49 12.83 31.42
N ARG A 280 20.73 13.13 30.14
CA ARG A 280 19.80 12.82 29.05
C ARG A 280 19.71 11.31 28.85
N VAL A 281 18.54 10.82 28.41
CA VAL A 281 18.40 9.39 28.03
C VAL A 281 19.37 9.02 26.93
N MET A 282 19.65 9.93 26.00
CA MET A 282 20.67 9.77 24.93
C MET A 282 22.08 9.48 25.48
N ASP A 283 22.42 9.97 26.68
CA ASP A 283 23.78 9.82 27.24
C ASP A 283 24.06 8.41 27.83
N PHE A 284 23.04 7.59 27.96
CA PHE A 284 23.22 6.19 28.36
C PHE A 284 23.78 5.35 27.22
N GLN A 285 24.76 4.51 27.50
CA GLN A 285 25.42 3.65 26.50
C GLN A 285 24.44 2.74 25.76
N ASN A 286 23.52 2.10 26.51
CA ASN A 286 22.49 1.23 25.91
C ASN A 286 21.62 1.96 24.91
N THR A 287 21.18 3.19 25.21
CA THR A 287 20.38 4.01 24.28
C THR A 287 21.13 4.27 22.99
N ARG A 288 22.40 4.67 23.09
CA ARG A 288 23.24 4.94 21.91
C ARG A 288 23.46 3.69 21.07
N PHE A 289 23.66 2.53 21.70
CA PHE A 289 23.84 1.27 20.99
C PHE A 289 22.55 0.86 20.25
N LYS A 290 21.40 0.94 20.92
CA LYS A 290 20.10 0.67 20.29
C LYS A 290 19.83 1.59 19.09
N LEU A 291 20.10 2.88 19.22
CA LEU A 291 19.93 3.83 18.11
C LEU A 291 20.91 3.50 16.95
N ALA A 292 22.15 3.11 17.24
CA ALA A 292 23.12 2.72 16.22
C ALA A 292 22.69 1.44 15.47
N GLU A 293 22.18 0.43 16.19
CA GLU A 293 21.64 -0.80 15.61
C GLU A 293 20.45 -0.51 14.68
N MET A 294 19.48 0.26 15.16
CA MET A 294 18.29 0.63 14.38
C MET A 294 18.64 1.47 13.15
N LYS A 295 19.54 2.44 13.30
CA LYS A 295 20.03 3.25 12.17
C LYS A 295 20.72 2.38 11.11
N THR A 296 21.54 1.43 11.54
CA THR A 296 22.21 0.49 10.63
C THR A 296 21.21 -0.35 9.85
N LYS A 297 20.19 -0.90 10.54
CA LYS A 297 19.10 -1.66 9.88
C LYS A 297 18.34 -0.80 8.85
N ALA A 298 18.05 0.46 9.18
CA ALA A 298 17.42 1.39 8.26
C ALA A 298 18.25 1.64 7.00
N GLU A 299 19.58 1.82 7.13
CA GLU A 299 20.47 2.05 5.98
C GLU A 299 20.63 0.81 5.10
N VAL A 300 20.71 -0.38 5.68
CA VAL A 300 20.72 -1.65 4.92
C VAL A 300 19.43 -1.82 4.13
N LEU A 301 18.27 -1.57 4.77
CA LEU A 301 16.98 -1.63 4.10
C LEU A 301 16.88 -0.58 2.99
N ARG A 302 17.34 0.66 3.24
CA ARG A 302 17.34 1.74 2.25
C ARG A 302 18.11 1.36 0.99
N ALA A 303 19.31 0.80 1.15
CA ALA A 303 20.13 0.36 0.02
C ALA A 303 19.40 -0.70 -0.81
N PHE A 304 18.76 -1.67 -0.16
CA PHE A 304 18.02 -2.74 -0.84
C PHE A 304 16.74 -2.22 -1.50
N VAL A 305 15.99 -1.34 -0.85
CA VAL A 305 14.78 -0.71 -1.42
C VAL A 305 15.15 0.09 -2.68
N ASN A 306 16.27 0.85 -2.65
CA ASN A 306 16.71 1.60 -3.83
C ASN A 306 17.12 0.69 -5.01
N ASP A 307 17.76 -0.44 -4.76
CA ASP A 307 18.04 -1.44 -5.81
C ASP A 307 16.74 -2.02 -6.38
N CYS A 308 15.75 -2.32 -5.52
CA CYS A 308 14.45 -2.82 -5.96
C CYS A 308 13.67 -1.78 -6.79
N ILE A 309 13.70 -0.49 -6.41
CA ILE A 309 13.08 0.59 -7.20
C ILE A 309 13.75 0.71 -8.56
N ALA A 310 15.09 0.69 -8.63
CA ALA A 310 15.84 0.72 -9.89
C ALA A 310 15.45 -0.46 -10.81
N ARG A 311 15.28 -1.66 -10.25
CA ARG A 311 14.82 -2.84 -11.00
C ARG A 311 13.36 -2.69 -11.45
N ALA A 312 12.50 -2.10 -10.63
CA ALA A 312 11.11 -1.85 -11.01
C ALA A 312 11.02 -0.84 -12.15
N GLU A 313 11.80 0.25 -12.12
CA GLU A 313 11.95 1.20 -13.22
C GLU A 313 12.42 0.53 -14.53
N ALA A 314 13.36 -0.39 -14.42
CA ALA A 314 13.88 -1.14 -15.55
C ALA A 314 12.96 -2.30 -16.01
N GLY A 315 11.83 -2.56 -15.32
CA GLY A 315 10.95 -3.70 -15.60
C GLY A 315 11.57 -5.07 -15.30
N THR A 316 12.59 -5.12 -14.44
CA THR A 316 13.37 -6.34 -14.13
C THR A 316 13.21 -6.83 -12.68
N LEU A 317 12.31 -6.22 -11.90
CA LEU A 317 12.03 -6.66 -10.54
C LEU A 317 11.30 -8.00 -10.56
N ASP A 318 11.97 -9.06 -10.13
CA ASP A 318 11.37 -10.39 -10.04
C ASP A 318 10.62 -10.61 -8.71
N ALA A 319 9.79 -11.66 -8.68
CA ALA A 319 8.92 -11.97 -7.55
C ALA A 319 9.71 -12.38 -6.28
N ALA A 320 10.87 -13.03 -6.42
CA ALA A 320 11.68 -13.45 -5.28
C ALA A 320 12.35 -12.24 -4.63
N THR A 321 12.98 -11.37 -5.42
CA THR A 321 13.59 -10.12 -4.95
C THR A 321 12.56 -9.21 -4.26
N ALA A 322 11.38 -9.02 -4.85
CA ALA A 322 10.30 -8.25 -4.24
C ALA A 322 9.79 -8.88 -2.92
N SER A 323 9.74 -10.22 -2.86
CA SER A 323 9.39 -10.94 -1.63
C SER A 323 10.44 -10.75 -0.53
N MET A 324 11.74 -10.75 -0.88
CA MET A 324 12.82 -10.43 0.05
C MET A 324 12.67 -9.01 0.60
N ALA A 325 12.38 -8.03 -0.24
CA ALA A 325 12.20 -6.63 0.17
C ALA A 325 11.01 -6.49 1.14
N LYS A 326 9.86 -7.09 0.82
CA LYS A 326 8.66 -7.08 1.68
C LYS A 326 8.92 -7.78 3.01
N TYR A 327 9.46 -8.99 2.98
CA TYR A 327 9.75 -9.78 4.16
C TYR A 327 10.71 -9.05 5.10
N TRP A 328 11.88 -8.68 4.58
CA TRP A 328 12.91 -8.00 5.36
C TRP A 328 12.46 -6.63 5.86
N GLY A 329 11.83 -5.83 5.00
CA GLY A 329 11.34 -4.49 5.34
C GLY A 329 10.31 -4.53 6.47
N SER A 330 9.31 -5.43 6.39
CA SER A 330 8.27 -5.53 7.41
C SER A 330 8.77 -6.07 8.76
N GLU A 331 9.71 -7.03 8.78
CA GLU A 331 10.32 -7.50 10.03
C GLU A 331 11.20 -6.40 10.63
N THR A 332 12.07 -5.76 9.84
CA THR A 332 12.90 -4.64 10.29
C THR A 332 12.07 -3.50 10.87
N GLN A 333 10.93 -3.15 10.24
CA GLN A 333 10.03 -2.13 10.76
C GLN A 333 9.50 -2.52 12.14
N ASN A 334 8.98 -3.73 12.31
CA ASN A 334 8.45 -4.19 13.60
C ASN A 334 9.53 -4.18 14.71
N GLU A 335 10.75 -4.63 14.40
CA GLU A 335 11.87 -4.57 15.34
C GLU A 335 12.23 -3.14 15.74
N VAL A 336 12.33 -2.22 14.76
CA VAL A 336 12.65 -0.82 15.03
C VAL A 336 11.52 -0.15 15.84
N MET A 337 10.27 -0.39 15.50
CA MET A 337 9.13 0.16 16.27
C MET A 337 9.14 -0.33 17.72
N HIS A 338 9.47 -1.60 17.95
CA HIS A 338 9.59 -2.17 19.29
C HIS A 338 10.65 -1.47 20.14
N GLU A 339 11.85 -1.29 19.59
CA GLU A 339 12.96 -0.65 20.30
C GLU A 339 12.72 0.85 20.50
N CYS A 340 12.16 1.54 19.49
CA CYS A 340 11.78 2.94 19.61
C CYS A 340 10.76 3.15 20.71
N LEU A 341 9.68 2.36 20.73
CA LEU A 341 8.64 2.43 21.77
C LEU A 341 9.24 2.23 23.16
N GLN A 342 10.14 1.25 23.33
CA GLN A 342 10.81 0.98 24.61
C GLN A 342 11.59 2.18 25.10
N LEU A 343 12.25 2.95 24.21
CA LEU A 343 13.01 4.14 24.58
C LEU A 343 12.14 5.31 25.06
N PHE A 344 10.86 5.36 24.71
CA PHE A 344 9.90 6.32 25.26
C PHE A 344 9.44 5.95 26.69
N GLY A 345 9.68 4.72 27.16
CA GLY A 345 9.19 4.25 28.45
C GLY A 345 7.67 4.31 28.54
N GLY A 346 7.11 4.78 29.68
CA GLY A 346 5.65 4.88 29.85
C GLY A 346 4.93 5.71 28.81
N TYR A 347 5.58 6.74 28.27
CA TYR A 347 5.00 7.55 27.18
C TYR A 347 4.87 6.79 25.87
N GLY A 348 5.73 5.79 25.61
CA GLY A 348 5.60 4.90 24.45
C GLY A 348 4.32 4.06 24.45
N PHE A 349 3.67 3.90 25.60
CA PHE A 349 2.40 3.16 25.73
C PHE A 349 1.16 4.05 25.58
N MET A 350 1.35 5.36 25.44
CA MET A 350 0.26 6.34 25.31
C MET A 350 0.00 6.68 23.85
N MET A 351 -1.25 6.49 23.39
CA MET A 351 -1.65 6.72 22.00
C MET A 351 -1.55 8.21 21.56
N GLU A 352 -1.32 9.13 22.48
CA GLU A 352 -0.99 10.52 22.23
C GLU A 352 0.39 10.69 21.58
N TYR A 353 1.28 9.72 21.77
CA TYR A 353 2.60 9.70 21.16
C TYR A 353 2.59 8.91 19.85
N PRO A 354 3.11 9.48 18.75
CA PRO A 354 3.08 8.82 17.45
C PRO A 354 3.68 7.41 17.46
N ILE A 355 4.69 7.15 18.28
CA ILE A 355 5.36 5.86 18.36
C ILE A 355 4.43 4.72 18.79
N ALA A 356 3.46 4.98 19.67
CA ALA A 356 2.47 3.99 20.09
C ALA A 356 1.57 3.55 18.91
N ARG A 357 1.15 4.52 18.10
CA ARG A 357 0.37 4.28 16.89
C ARG A 357 1.20 3.50 15.85
N LEU A 358 2.40 3.97 15.55
CA LEU A 358 3.30 3.32 14.59
C LEU A 358 3.63 1.86 14.97
N TYR A 359 3.78 1.58 16.27
CA TYR A 359 3.99 0.21 16.75
C TYR A 359 2.81 -0.70 16.41
N THR A 360 1.57 -0.24 16.59
CA THR A 360 0.38 -1.02 16.24
C THR A 360 0.18 -1.11 14.72
N ASP A 361 0.49 -0.04 13.98
CA ASP A 361 0.36 0.05 12.53
C ASP A 361 1.35 -0.90 11.83
N ALA A 362 2.57 -1.04 12.36
CA ALA A 362 3.61 -1.89 11.78
C ALA A 362 3.23 -3.38 11.74
N ARG A 363 2.38 -3.85 12.68
CA ARG A 363 2.15 -5.29 12.83
C ARG A 363 1.52 -5.95 11.60
N VAL A 364 0.63 -5.26 10.90
CA VAL A 364 -0.06 -5.81 9.72
C VAL A 364 0.85 -5.95 8.50
N GLN A 365 1.95 -5.22 8.45
CA GLN A 365 2.92 -5.26 7.35
C GLN A 365 3.49 -6.68 7.11
N MET A 366 3.58 -7.49 8.15
CA MET A 366 4.01 -8.89 8.06
C MET A 366 2.91 -9.84 7.58
N ILE A 367 1.66 -9.36 7.48
CA ILE A 367 0.47 -10.18 7.22
C ILE A 367 -0.07 -9.96 5.80
N TYR A 368 -0.37 -8.71 5.45
CA TYR A 368 -1.00 -8.39 4.16
C TYR A 368 0.01 -8.38 2.99
N GLY A 369 -0.49 -8.33 1.75
CA GLY A 369 0.35 -8.47 0.55
C GLY A 369 1.04 -9.84 0.43
N GLY A 370 0.46 -10.86 1.11
CA GLY A 370 1.03 -12.17 1.41
C GLY A 370 1.82 -12.17 2.71
N THR A 371 1.58 -13.17 3.58
CA THR A 371 2.29 -13.27 4.86
C THR A 371 3.80 -13.46 4.65
N ASN A 372 4.61 -13.14 5.67
CA ASN A 372 6.05 -13.34 5.56
C ASN A 372 6.44 -14.81 5.35
N GLU A 373 5.60 -15.76 5.81
CA GLU A 373 5.75 -17.20 5.52
C GLU A 373 5.58 -17.48 4.02
N ILE A 374 4.59 -16.86 3.36
CA ILE A 374 4.41 -16.96 1.90
C ILE A 374 5.60 -16.31 1.17
N MET A 375 6.14 -15.20 1.67
CA MET A 375 7.36 -14.59 1.09
C MET A 375 8.54 -15.54 1.18
N LYS A 376 8.77 -16.16 2.34
CA LYS A 376 9.85 -17.14 2.57
C LYS A 376 9.70 -18.35 1.66
N GLU A 377 8.48 -18.85 1.46
CA GLU A 377 8.18 -19.97 0.54
C GLU A 377 8.54 -19.60 -0.92
N LEU A 378 8.17 -18.38 -1.37
CA LEU A 378 8.49 -17.93 -2.72
C LEU A 378 9.99 -17.74 -2.94
N ILE A 379 10.69 -17.23 -1.92
CA ILE A 379 12.15 -17.12 -1.94
C ILE A 379 12.79 -18.51 -2.00
N ALA A 380 12.32 -19.44 -1.16
CA ALA A 380 12.85 -20.81 -1.14
C ALA A 380 12.69 -21.50 -2.51
N ARG A 381 11.54 -21.35 -3.17
CA ARG A 381 11.32 -21.89 -4.52
C ARG A 381 12.29 -21.31 -5.56
N SER A 382 12.78 -20.09 -5.39
CA SER A 382 13.77 -19.50 -6.29
C SER A 382 15.20 -20.07 -6.10
N LEU A 383 15.41 -20.85 -5.05
CA LEU A 383 16.69 -21.50 -4.76
C LEU A 383 16.76 -22.93 -5.35
N ASP A 384 15.75 -23.35 -6.11
CA ASP A 384 15.62 -24.72 -6.66
C ASP A 384 15.69 -25.81 -5.57
N VAL A 385 15.09 -25.52 -4.37
CA VAL A 385 15.05 -26.41 -3.20
C VAL A 385 13.68 -27.10 -3.10
#